data_0229188b01bc00e5a8988bd39a34d7d1
#
_entry.id   0229188b01bc00e5a8988bd39a34d7d1
#
_cell.length_a   1.000
_cell.length_b   1.000
_cell.length_c   1.000
_cell.angle_alpha   90.00
_cell.angle_beta   90.00
_cell.angle_gamma   90.00
#
_symmetry.space_group_name_H-M   'P 1'
#
loop_
_entity.id
_entity.type
_entity.pdbx_description
1 polymer ?
#
loop_
_entity_poly.entity_id
_entity_poly.type
_entity_poly.pdbx_seq_one_letter_code
_entity_poly.pdbx_strand_id
1 'polypeptide(L)'
;MSIVLEPDGSLRIIPPPLQEAKRPESKLLLREGMSEGALIRELMSRYLAGFKVIRVSLPSDARRFREVIKRVVANKMIGVELLEEGERNMILQVLVNVEELPVNSVIQRMGQVTSGMIDDSMEGLLTKNVGLLDDVLDRDDFIDKLYLYLLRQLNAGVRGFVGVEEIGLRSLEEIIEYAVVGKSLERSADHAQKIAENAKSLIEAGISISGLEGELESMAKLAKEIFHNSIRCFTVRDREKALALLDEYPPKLVKVEQRFLERILEEPCDARRHMVVRLIADSLRRICDYSMDILEATIDLALE
;
A
#
# COMPACT_ATOMS: atom_id res chain seq x y z
N MET A 1 -32.69 9.61 13.82
CA MET A 1 -33.39 9.53 12.52
C MET A 1 -33.08 10.83 11.81
N SER A 2 -32.28 10.78 10.75
CA SER A 2 -31.95 11.93 9.89
C SER A 2 -32.73 11.77 8.58
N ILE A 3 -33.13 12.91 8.01
CA ILE A 3 -33.78 12.95 6.70
C ILE A 3 -32.85 13.77 5.81
N VAL A 4 -32.37 13.17 4.73
CA VAL A 4 -31.49 13.82 3.75
C VAL A 4 -32.28 14.02 2.47
N LEU A 5 -32.27 15.26 1.96
CA LEU A 5 -32.82 15.59 0.66
C LEU A 5 -31.74 15.29 -0.38
N GLU A 6 -32.01 14.36 -1.30
CA GLU A 6 -31.12 14.02 -2.38
C GLU A 6 -31.21 15.05 -3.54
N PRO A 7 -30.19 15.18 -4.39
CA PRO A 7 -30.20 16.13 -5.49
C PRO A 7 -31.35 15.95 -6.52
N ASP A 8 -31.89 14.73 -6.62
CA ASP A 8 -33.06 14.40 -7.46
C ASP A 8 -34.40 14.76 -6.84
N GLY A 9 -34.40 15.37 -5.62
CA GLY A 9 -35.59 15.75 -4.87
C GLY A 9 -36.20 14.60 -4.06
N SER A 10 -35.61 13.42 -4.02
CA SER A 10 -36.03 12.32 -3.16
C SER A 10 -35.59 12.54 -1.71
N LEU A 11 -36.31 11.94 -0.75
CA LEU A 11 -35.98 11.97 0.66
C LEU A 11 -35.40 10.62 1.08
N ARG A 12 -34.14 10.60 1.51
CA ARG A 12 -33.53 9.45 2.15
C ARG A 12 -33.72 9.53 3.67
N ILE A 13 -34.44 8.55 4.23
CA ILE A 13 -34.61 8.42 5.67
C ILE A 13 -33.46 7.54 6.19
N ILE A 14 -32.58 8.11 6.99
CA ILE A 14 -31.54 7.39 7.69
C ILE A 14 -32.06 7.10 9.11
N PRO A 15 -32.34 5.83 9.46
CA PRO A 15 -32.73 5.49 10.83
C PRO A 15 -31.57 5.88 11.77
N PRO A 16 -31.85 6.22 13.04
CA PRO A 16 -30.79 6.39 14.02
C PRO A 16 -29.95 5.10 14.05
N PRO A 17 -28.62 5.18 14.24
CA PRO A 17 -27.83 3.99 14.47
C PRO A 17 -28.52 3.23 15.59
N LEU A 18 -28.96 1.99 15.30
CA LEU A 18 -29.47 1.09 16.31
C LEU A 18 -28.40 1.03 17.40
N GLN A 19 -28.71 1.47 18.61
CA GLN A 19 -27.78 1.56 19.75
C GLN A 19 -27.16 0.19 20.12
N GLU A 20 -27.51 -0.86 19.41
CA GLU A 20 -26.87 -2.16 19.34
C GLU A 20 -26.86 -2.65 17.88
N ALA A 21 -26.26 -1.88 16.94
CA ALA A 21 -25.88 -2.46 15.67
C ALA A 21 -24.94 -3.63 16.01
N LYS A 22 -25.43 -4.87 15.83
CA LYS A 22 -24.65 -6.09 16.02
C LYS A 22 -23.31 -5.84 15.35
N ARG A 23 -22.24 -5.77 16.15
CA ARG A 23 -20.89 -5.57 15.61
C ARG A 23 -20.70 -6.56 14.46
N PRO A 24 -20.33 -6.13 13.25
CA PRO A 24 -20.23 -7.05 12.13
C PRO A 24 -19.28 -8.20 12.50
N GLU A 25 -19.87 -9.39 12.63
CA GLU A 25 -19.20 -10.59 13.13
C GLU A 25 -19.10 -11.63 12.01
N SER A 26 -17.98 -12.31 11.93
CA SER A 26 -17.77 -13.45 11.02
C SER A 26 -17.31 -14.68 11.79
N LYS A 27 -17.75 -15.85 11.33
CA LYS A 27 -17.35 -17.15 11.86
C LYS A 27 -16.41 -17.84 10.88
N LEU A 28 -15.31 -18.37 11.38
CA LEU A 28 -14.35 -19.18 10.65
C LEU A 28 -14.24 -20.55 11.28
N LEU A 29 -14.69 -21.57 10.56
CA LEU A 29 -14.56 -22.96 10.98
C LEU A 29 -13.31 -23.58 10.34
N LEU A 30 -12.30 -23.90 11.15
CA LEU A 30 -11.11 -24.60 10.69
C LEU A 30 -11.35 -26.10 10.69
N ARG A 31 -10.83 -26.77 9.65
CA ARG A 31 -10.93 -28.21 9.46
C ARG A 31 -9.57 -28.86 9.63
N GLU A 32 -9.56 -30.09 10.12
CA GLU A 32 -8.35 -30.92 10.11
C GLU A 32 -7.79 -31.01 8.69
N GLY A 33 -6.47 -30.91 8.54
CA GLY A 33 -5.82 -30.94 7.22
C GLY A 33 -5.83 -29.62 6.42
N MET A 34 -6.46 -28.54 6.92
CA MET A 34 -6.36 -27.22 6.28
C MET A 34 -4.90 -26.75 6.24
N SER A 35 -4.43 -26.32 5.06
CA SER A 35 -3.08 -25.77 4.92
C SER A 35 -2.94 -24.40 5.60
N GLU A 36 -1.73 -24.07 6.01
CA GLU A 36 -1.42 -22.76 6.58
C GLU A 36 -1.82 -21.60 5.64
N GLY A 37 -1.49 -21.74 4.35
CA GLY A 37 -1.86 -20.74 3.35
C GLY A 37 -3.37 -20.57 3.18
N ALA A 38 -4.16 -21.65 3.31
CA ALA A 38 -5.61 -21.57 3.29
C ALA A 38 -6.14 -20.82 4.53
N LEU A 39 -5.62 -21.15 5.72
CA LEU A 39 -5.97 -20.45 6.97
C LEU A 39 -5.68 -18.95 6.87
N ILE A 40 -4.48 -18.60 6.41
CA ILE A 40 -4.09 -17.19 6.26
C ILE A 40 -5.06 -16.46 5.34
N ARG A 41 -5.37 -17.02 4.16
CA ARG A 41 -6.30 -16.40 3.21
C ARG A 41 -7.72 -16.26 3.79
N GLU A 42 -8.22 -17.26 4.48
CA GLU A 42 -9.54 -17.22 5.12
C GLU A 42 -9.62 -16.16 6.23
N LEU A 43 -8.57 -16.04 7.02
CA LEU A 43 -8.49 -15.04 8.09
C LEU A 43 -8.38 -13.63 7.51
N MET A 44 -7.48 -13.44 6.53
CA MET A 44 -7.29 -12.16 5.86
C MET A 44 -8.54 -11.71 5.10
N SER A 45 -9.25 -12.63 4.43
CA SER A 45 -10.51 -12.32 3.74
C SER A 45 -11.56 -11.71 4.70
N ARG A 46 -11.67 -12.22 5.93
CA ARG A 46 -12.58 -11.69 6.94
C ARG A 46 -12.14 -10.35 7.47
N TYR A 47 -10.85 -10.20 7.72
CA TYR A 47 -10.27 -8.91 8.11
C TYR A 47 -10.52 -7.84 7.05
N LEU A 48 -10.19 -8.12 5.80
CA LEU A 48 -10.37 -7.21 4.67
C LEU A 48 -11.85 -6.90 4.38
N ALA A 49 -12.75 -7.85 4.64
CA ALA A 49 -14.19 -7.63 4.50
C ALA A 49 -14.77 -6.65 5.53
N GLY A 50 -13.99 -6.15 6.49
CA GLY A 50 -14.42 -5.14 7.45
C GLY A 50 -15.06 -5.70 8.73
N PHE A 51 -15.10 -7.02 8.93
CA PHE A 51 -15.69 -7.58 10.15
C PHE A 51 -14.97 -7.09 11.41
N LYS A 52 -15.74 -6.70 12.42
CA LYS A 52 -15.22 -6.18 13.68
C LYS A 52 -14.85 -7.29 14.66
N VAL A 53 -15.51 -8.45 14.55
CA VAL A 53 -15.25 -9.64 15.36
C VAL A 53 -15.10 -10.85 14.42
N ILE A 54 -14.06 -11.63 14.63
CA ILE A 54 -13.82 -12.90 13.91
C ILE A 54 -13.77 -14.01 14.95
N ARG A 55 -14.78 -14.90 14.95
CA ARG A 55 -14.81 -16.09 15.80
C ARG A 55 -14.25 -17.27 15.03
N VAL A 56 -13.16 -17.82 15.53
CA VAL A 56 -12.49 -18.97 14.94
C VAL A 56 -12.80 -20.22 15.76
N SER A 57 -13.38 -21.23 15.12
CA SER A 57 -13.58 -22.55 15.70
C SER A 57 -12.42 -23.47 15.28
N LEU A 58 -11.77 -24.07 16.27
CA LEU A 58 -10.54 -24.85 16.10
C LEU A 58 -10.85 -26.36 16.10
N PRO A 59 -10.12 -27.18 15.31
CA PRO A 59 -10.15 -28.64 15.39
C PRO A 59 -9.46 -29.15 16.67
N SER A 60 -9.46 -30.48 16.87
CA SER A 60 -8.88 -31.11 18.05
C SER A 60 -7.39 -30.84 18.22
N ASP A 61 -6.60 -30.89 17.13
CA ASP A 61 -5.18 -30.52 17.10
C ASP A 61 -5.02 -29.06 16.65
N ALA A 62 -5.20 -28.16 17.60
CA ALA A 62 -5.29 -26.72 17.33
C ALA A 62 -3.97 -25.97 17.49
N ARG A 63 -2.90 -26.57 18.02
CA ARG A 63 -1.67 -25.84 18.38
C ARG A 63 -1.08 -25.08 17.19
N ARG A 64 -0.90 -25.76 16.06
CA ARG A 64 -0.37 -25.18 14.83
C ARG A 64 -1.23 -24.00 14.33
N PHE A 65 -2.54 -24.15 14.34
CA PHE A 65 -3.46 -23.11 13.90
C PHE A 65 -3.39 -21.86 14.79
N ARG A 66 -3.28 -22.02 16.11
CA ARG A 66 -3.11 -20.90 17.05
C ARG A 66 -1.84 -20.11 16.78
N GLU A 67 -0.72 -20.79 16.57
CA GLU A 67 0.57 -20.16 16.27
C GLU A 67 0.49 -19.34 14.98
N VAL A 68 -0.12 -19.87 13.93
CA VAL A 68 -0.33 -19.17 12.65
C VAL A 68 -1.25 -17.96 12.83
N ILE A 69 -2.38 -18.11 13.53
CA ILE A 69 -3.32 -17.00 13.77
C ILE A 69 -2.60 -15.86 14.50
N LYS A 70 -1.91 -16.15 15.61
CA LYS A 70 -1.16 -15.15 16.38
C LYS A 70 -0.13 -14.42 15.53
N ARG A 71 0.62 -15.16 14.71
CA ARG A 71 1.61 -14.59 13.79
C ARG A 71 0.98 -13.68 12.75
N VAL A 72 -0.14 -14.07 12.15
CA VAL A 72 -0.85 -13.25 11.15
C VAL A 72 -1.41 -11.99 11.78
N VAL A 73 -2.03 -12.10 12.96
CA VAL A 73 -2.54 -10.94 13.71
C VAL A 73 -1.42 -9.95 13.99
N ALA A 74 -0.29 -10.41 14.53
CA ALA A 74 0.84 -9.54 14.87
C ALA A 74 1.48 -8.90 13.64
N ASN A 75 1.60 -9.65 12.54
CA ASN A 75 2.42 -9.22 11.41
C ASN A 75 1.63 -8.59 10.24
N LYS A 76 0.30 -8.82 10.14
CA LYS A 76 -0.47 -8.38 8.97
C LYS A 76 -1.76 -7.61 9.28
N MET A 77 -2.17 -7.52 10.55
CA MET A 77 -3.45 -6.90 10.90
C MET A 77 -3.27 -5.72 11.86
N ILE A 78 -3.59 -4.52 11.41
CA ILE A 78 -3.59 -3.34 12.28
C ILE A 78 -4.81 -3.36 13.18
N GLY A 79 -4.58 -3.14 14.47
CA GLY A 79 -5.62 -2.93 15.47
C GLY A 79 -6.45 -4.16 15.82
N VAL A 80 -5.95 -5.36 15.54
CA VAL A 80 -6.60 -6.61 15.90
C VAL A 80 -5.97 -7.17 17.17
N GLU A 81 -6.82 -7.51 18.14
CA GLU A 81 -6.42 -8.15 19.39
C GLU A 81 -7.11 -9.50 19.58
N LEU A 82 -6.41 -10.42 20.22
CA LEU A 82 -6.95 -11.69 20.64
C LEU A 82 -7.67 -11.52 21.98
N LEU A 83 -9.00 -11.48 21.96
CA LEU A 83 -9.81 -11.29 23.17
C LEU A 83 -9.99 -12.57 23.99
N GLU A 84 -10.11 -13.69 23.32
CA GLU A 84 -10.36 -14.98 23.94
C GLU A 84 -9.58 -16.10 23.25
N GLU A 85 -8.96 -16.95 24.02
CA GLU A 85 -8.31 -18.16 23.58
C GLU A 85 -8.76 -19.33 24.44
N GLY A 86 -9.74 -20.08 23.94
CA GLY A 86 -10.25 -21.29 24.56
C GLY A 86 -9.66 -22.55 23.94
N GLU A 87 -10.08 -23.71 24.43
CA GLU A 87 -9.61 -25.00 23.92
C GLU A 87 -9.96 -25.21 22.44
N ARG A 88 -11.16 -24.81 22.02
CA ARG A 88 -11.69 -24.99 20.65
C ARG A 88 -12.15 -23.72 19.99
N ASN A 89 -11.86 -22.56 20.55
CA ASN A 89 -12.24 -21.28 20.00
C ASN A 89 -11.17 -20.20 20.20
N MET A 90 -11.14 -19.24 19.28
CA MET A 90 -10.43 -17.99 19.43
C MET A 90 -11.35 -16.85 18.98
N ILE A 91 -11.30 -15.72 19.67
CA ILE A 91 -12.03 -14.52 19.30
C ILE A 91 -11.04 -13.39 19.03
N LEU A 92 -11.03 -12.93 17.80
CA LEU A 92 -10.26 -11.78 17.37
C LEU A 92 -11.19 -10.59 17.26
N GLN A 93 -10.78 -9.45 17.77
CA GLN A 93 -11.54 -8.20 17.68
C GLN A 93 -10.67 -7.07 17.16
N VAL A 94 -11.22 -6.27 16.25
CA VAL A 94 -10.62 -5.03 15.81
C VAL A 94 -10.99 -3.94 16.80
N LEU A 95 -9.98 -3.38 17.47
CA LEU A 95 -10.12 -2.37 18.51
C LEU A 95 -9.93 -0.94 18.00
N VAL A 96 -9.16 -0.76 16.93
CA VAL A 96 -8.93 0.58 16.35
C VAL A 96 -10.25 1.15 15.83
N ASN A 97 -10.55 2.36 16.25
CA ASN A 97 -11.66 3.13 15.71
C ASN A 97 -11.25 3.73 14.37
N VAL A 98 -12.09 3.63 13.35
CA VAL A 98 -11.81 4.14 12.00
C VAL A 98 -11.62 5.67 11.98
N GLU A 99 -12.27 6.39 12.89
CA GLU A 99 -12.13 7.84 13.04
C GLU A 99 -10.72 8.27 13.51
N GLU A 100 -10.00 7.40 14.25
CA GLU A 100 -8.66 7.68 14.75
C GLU A 100 -7.59 7.59 13.65
N LEU A 101 -7.84 6.77 12.62
CA LEU A 101 -6.94 6.61 11.48
C LEU A 101 -7.74 6.54 10.17
N PRO A 102 -8.30 7.68 9.72
CA PRO A 102 -9.10 7.74 8.49
C PRO A 102 -8.24 7.47 7.25
N VAL A 103 -8.89 7.10 6.14
CA VAL A 103 -8.20 6.67 4.89
C VAL A 103 -7.20 7.71 4.37
N ASN A 104 -7.50 9.02 4.50
CA ASN A 104 -6.57 10.09 4.12
C ASN A 104 -5.25 10.02 4.91
N SER A 105 -5.33 9.77 6.22
CA SER A 105 -4.14 9.63 7.07
C SER A 105 -3.33 8.38 6.71
N VAL A 106 -4.00 7.28 6.35
CA VAL A 106 -3.34 6.06 5.87
C VAL A 106 -2.59 6.34 4.57
N ILE A 107 -3.22 6.96 3.57
CA ILE A 107 -2.61 7.35 2.29
C ILE A 107 -1.39 8.26 2.52
N GLN A 108 -1.52 9.29 3.34
CA GLN A 108 -0.41 10.19 3.67
C GLN A 108 0.75 9.44 4.34
N ARG A 109 0.46 8.54 5.28
CA ARG A 109 1.48 7.74 5.95
C ARG A 109 2.20 6.79 5.00
N MET A 110 1.45 6.10 4.14
CA MET A 110 2.02 5.26 3.07
C MET A 110 2.93 6.09 2.18
N GLY A 111 2.48 7.26 1.71
CA GLY A 111 3.26 8.16 0.87
C GLY A 111 4.57 8.62 1.53
N GLN A 112 4.52 9.01 2.81
CA GLN A 112 5.72 9.43 3.55
C GLN A 112 6.75 8.31 3.69
N VAL A 113 6.30 7.10 4.06
CA VAL A 113 7.20 5.95 4.24
C VAL A 113 7.80 5.52 2.91
N THR A 114 6.98 5.41 1.85
CA THR A 114 7.45 5.03 0.50
C THR A 114 8.43 6.06 -0.06
N SER A 115 8.19 7.36 0.15
CA SER A 115 9.16 8.41 -0.24
C SER A 115 10.51 8.21 0.44
N GLY A 116 10.53 7.92 1.75
CA GLY A 116 11.75 7.60 2.47
C GLY A 116 12.43 6.32 1.95
N MET A 117 11.65 5.28 1.60
CA MET A 117 12.19 4.04 1.02
C MET A 117 12.87 4.29 -0.34
N ILE A 118 12.30 5.15 -1.19
CA ILE A 118 12.90 5.54 -2.47
C ILE A 118 14.24 6.24 -2.25
N ASP A 119 14.29 7.21 -1.32
CA ASP A 119 15.52 7.93 -1.00
C ASP A 119 16.60 7.00 -0.46
N ASP A 120 16.27 6.22 0.56
CA ASP A 120 17.21 5.37 1.27
C ASP A 120 17.72 4.21 0.42
N SER A 121 16.89 3.67 -0.49
CA SER A 121 17.32 2.63 -1.43
C SER A 121 18.40 3.15 -2.41
N MET A 122 18.25 4.38 -2.88
CA MET A 122 19.25 5.01 -3.78
C MET A 122 20.47 5.49 -3.01
N GLU A 123 20.31 6.09 -1.85
CA GLU A 123 21.44 6.49 -0.99
C GLU A 123 22.26 5.25 -0.57
N GLY A 124 21.59 4.16 -0.16
CA GLY A 124 22.24 2.90 0.18
C GLY A 124 23.04 2.31 -0.98
N LEU A 125 22.53 2.39 -2.23
CA LEU A 125 23.25 1.99 -3.43
C LEU A 125 24.51 2.85 -3.66
N LEU A 126 24.37 4.17 -3.63
CA LEU A 126 25.44 5.11 -3.95
C LEU A 126 26.54 5.13 -2.89
N THR A 127 26.17 5.04 -1.62
CA THR A 127 27.10 5.02 -0.48
C THR A 127 27.57 3.63 -0.08
N LYS A 128 27.04 2.58 -0.71
CA LYS A 128 27.26 1.16 -0.36
C LYS A 128 26.90 0.83 1.09
N ASN A 129 25.87 1.49 1.60
CA ASN A 129 25.38 1.31 2.97
C ASN A 129 24.33 0.18 3.06
N VAL A 130 24.78 -1.03 3.35
CA VAL A 130 23.92 -2.22 3.45
C VAL A 130 22.91 -2.07 4.59
N GLY A 131 23.26 -1.43 5.71
CA GLY A 131 22.32 -1.22 6.83
C GLY A 131 21.12 -0.36 6.40
N LEU A 132 21.33 0.68 5.59
CA LEU A 132 20.26 1.50 5.05
C LEU A 132 19.35 0.71 4.10
N LEU A 133 19.93 -0.20 3.31
CA LEU A 133 19.17 -1.09 2.43
C LEU A 133 18.33 -2.09 3.23
N ASP A 134 18.86 -2.64 4.33
CA ASP A 134 18.10 -3.54 5.21
C ASP A 134 16.92 -2.81 5.87
N ASP A 135 17.09 -1.56 6.28
CA ASP A 135 16.00 -0.73 6.81
C ASP A 135 14.87 -0.49 5.77
N VAL A 136 15.21 -0.42 4.48
CA VAL A 136 14.20 -0.33 3.40
C VAL A 136 13.40 -1.62 3.31
N LEU A 137 14.08 -2.79 3.38
CA LEU A 137 13.42 -4.11 3.34
C LEU A 137 12.44 -4.29 4.50
N ASP A 138 12.80 -3.86 5.70
CA ASP A 138 11.93 -3.97 6.89
C ASP A 138 10.70 -3.05 6.80
N ARG A 139 10.80 -1.89 6.13
CA ARG A 139 9.68 -0.95 5.97
C ARG A 139 8.61 -1.41 4.99
N ASP A 140 8.90 -2.32 4.09
CA ASP A 140 7.94 -2.89 3.15
C ASP A 140 6.80 -3.62 3.86
N ASP A 141 7.11 -4.45 4.86
CA ASP A 141 6.10 -5.11 5.71
C ASP A 141 5.14 -4.11 6.40
N PHE A 142 5.61 -2.90 6.69
CA PHE A 142 4.77 -1.85 7.29
C PHE A 142 3.83 -1.22 6.27
N ILE A 143 4.28 -0.98 5.04
CA ILE A 143 3.43 -0.52 3.93
C ILE A 143 2.35 -1.55 3.61
N ASP A 144 2.70 -2.82 3.55
CA ASP A 144 1.75 -3.92 3.40
C ASP A 144 0.61 -3.86 4.43
N LYS A 145 0.97 -3.69 5.72
CA LYS A 145 -0.02 -3.57 6.80
C LYS A 145 -0.95 -2.37 6.61
N LEU A 146 -0.40 -1.21 6.25
CA LEU A 146 -1.18 0.00 6.00
C LEU A 146 -2.13 -0.18 4.81
N TYR A 147 -1.66 -0.80 3.72
CA TYR A 147 -2.49 -1.09 2.56
C TYR A 147 -3.65 -2.06 2.89
N LEU A 148 -3.37 -3.14 3.62
CA LEU A 148 -4.40 -4.07 4.07
C LEU A 148 -5.44 -3.38 5.00
N TYR A 149 -4.99 -2.46 5.85
CA TYR A 149 -5.87 -1.68 6.71
C TYR A 149 -6.72 -0.69 5.90
N LEU A 150 -6.13 -0.01 4.90
CA LEU A 150 -6.88 0.83 3.97
C LEU A 150 -8.00 0.03 3.28
N LEU A 151 -7.66 -1.10 2.66
CA LEU A 151 -8.63 -1.96 1.99
C LEU A 151 -9.76 -2.42 2.94
N ARG A 152 -9.41 -2.72 4.19
CA ARG A 152 -10.40 -3.06 5.22
C ARG A 152 -11.40 -1.92 5.45
N GLN A 153 -10.92 -0.68 5.59
CA GLN A 153 -11.80 0.48 5.80
C GLN A 153 -12.72 0.71 4.60
N LEU A 154 -12.16 0.71 3.39
CA LEU A 154 -12.92 0.88 2.15
C LEU A 154 -14.01 -0.20 2.01
N ASN A 155 -13.69 -1.46 2.26
CA ASN A 155 -14.66 -2.55 2.24
C ASN A 155 -15.72 -2.43 3.33
N ALA A 156 -15.39 -1.93 4.51
CA ALA A 156 -16.36 -1.68 5.58
C ALA A 156 -17.37 -0.59 5.18
N GLY A 157 -16.90 0.47 4.48
CA GLY A 157 -17.75 1.50 3.89
C GLY A 157 -18.69 0.93 2.81
N VAL A 158 -18.15 0.19 1.83
CA VAL A 158 -18.97 -0.45 0.77
C VAL A 158 -20.05 -1.37 1.35
N ARG A 159 -19.77 -2.08 2.43
CA ARG A 159 -20.70 -2.99 3.10
C ARG A 159 -21.69 -2.28 4.04
N GLY A 160 -21.56 -0.97 4.23
CA GLY A 160 -22.36 -0.22 5.19
C GLY A 160 -22.10 -0.61 6.66
N PHE A 161 -20.94 -1.16 6.98
CA PHE A 161 -20.52 -1.46 8.35
C PHE A 161 -20.09 -0.20 9.10
N VAL A 162 -19.66 0.82 8.35
CA VAL A 162 -19.31 2.18 8.80
C VAL A 162 -19.81 3.18 7.77
N GLY A 163 -20.09 4.41 8.18
CA GLY A 163 -20.39 5.50 7.25
C GLY A 163 -19.15 5.89 6.47
N VAL A 164 -19.31 6.33 5.22
CA VAL A 164 -18.19 6.76 4.39
C VAL A 164 -17.51 8.01 4.97
N GLU A 165 -18.30 8.87 5.60
CA GLU A 165 -17.81 10.07 6.28
C GLU A 165 -16.97 9.72 7.53
N GLU A 166 -17.31 8.61 8.23
CA GLU A 166 -16.57 8.12 9.40
C GLU A 166 -15.14 7.66 9.00
N ILE A 167 -14.96 7.16 7.77
CA ILE A 167 -13.65 6.79 7.25
C ILE A 167 -12.94 7.94 6.53
N GLY A 168 -13.56 9.12 6.45
CA GLY A 168 -12.98 10.34 5.90
C GLY A 168 -13.22 10.55 4.40
N LEU A 169 -14.20 9.85 3.80
CA LEU A 169 -14.63 10.02 2.41
C LEU A 169 -15.88 10.91 2.33
N ARG A 170 -16.11 11.53 1.17
CA ARG A 170 -17.31 12.36 0.91
C ARG A 170 -18.46 11.53 0.35
N SER A 171 -18.13 10.49 -0.43
CA SER A 171 -19.10 9.63 -1.10
C SER A 171 -18.58 8.20 -1.28
N LEU A 172 -19.45 7.27 -1.67
CA LEU A 172 -19.07 5.87 -1.94
C LEU A 172 -18.21 5.74 -3.21
N GLU A 173 -18.40 6.64 -4.17
CA GLU A 173 -17.67 6.63 -5.44
C GLU A 173 -16.17 6.85 -5.22
N GLU A 174 -15.80 7.65 -4.23
CA GLU A 174 -14.40 7.92 -3.89
C GLU A 174 -13.60 6.66 -3.50
N ILE A 175 -14.29 5.58 -3.09
CA ILE A 175 -13.66 4.33 -2.68
C ILE A 175 -12.79 3.73 -3.79
N ILE A 176 -13.21 3.88 -5.04
CA ILE A 176 -12.48 3.34 -6.20
C ILE A 176 -11.11 4.02 -6.30
N GLU A 177 -11.09 5.35 -6.25
CA GLU A 177 -9.86 6.15 -6.39
C GLU A 177 -8.91 5.92 -5.21
N TYR A 178 -9.44 5.85 -3.99
CA TYR A 178 -8.62 5.51 -2.82
C TYR A 178 -8.03 4.10 -2.89
N ALA A 179 -8.75 3.13 -3.46
CA ALA A 179 -8.23 1.78 -3.67
C ALA A 179 -7.11 1.76 -4.73
N VAL A 180 -7.27 2.51 -5.84
CA VAL A 180 -6.24 2.67 -6.88
C VAL A 180 -5.00 3.32 -6.30
N VAL A 181 -5.15 4.45 -5.62
CA VAL A 181 -4.03 5.18 -5.00
C VAL A 181 -3.31 4.32 -3.95
N GLY A 182 -4.06 3.64 -3.07
CA GLY A 182 -3.48 2.73 -2.10
C GLY A 182 -2.64 1.62 -2.75
N LYS A 183 -3.13 1.06 -3.87
CA LYS A 183 -2.38 0.03 -4.60
C LYS A 183 -1.15 0.59 -5.33
N SER A 184 -1.24 1.79 -5.87
CA SER A 184 -0.11 2.46 -6.53
C SER A 184 1.00 2.81 -5.52
N LEU A 185 0.65 3.20 -4.30
CA LEU A 185 1.61 3.44 -3.22
C LEU A 185 2.31 2.16 -2.77
N GLU A 186 1.57 1.07 -2.55
CA GLU A 186 2.14 -0.24 -2.17
C GLU A 186 3.08 -0.74 -3.28
N ARG A 187 2.69 -0.67 -4.55
CA ARG A 187 3.58 -1.06 -5.66
C ARG A 187 4.82 -0.19 -5.76
N SER A 188 4.72 1.10 -5.46
CA SER A 188 5.88 2.00 -5.43
C SER A 188 6.85 1.60 -4.32
N ALA A 189 6.35 1.19 -3.15
CA ALA A 189 7.16 0.64 -2.07
C ALA A 189 7.82 -0.69 -2.45
N ASP A 190 7.07 -1.63 -3.06
CA ASP A 190 7.61 -2.88 -3.62
C ASP A 190 8.81 -2.62 -4.58
N HIS A 191 8.72 -1.56 -5.39
CA HIS A 191 9.82 -1.21 -6.29
C HIS A 191 10.99 -0.54 -5.59
N ALA A 192 10.77 0.26 -4.53
CA ALA A 192 11.84 0.75 -3.68
C ALA A 192 12.56 -0.40 -2.95
N GLN A 193 11.81 -1.41 -2.47
CA GLN A 193 12.34 -2.66 -1.93
C GLN A 193 13.22 -3.38 -2.96
N LYS A 194 12.73 -3.55 -4.20
CA LYS A 194 13.51 -4.21 -5.28
C LYS A 194 14.79 -3.44 -5.63
N ILE A 195 14.78 -2.11 -5.55
CA ILE A 195 16.01 -1.31 -5.70
C ILE A 195 16.99 -1.68 -4.60
N ALA A 196 16.54 -1.75 -3.34
CA ALA A 196 17.39 -2.11 -2.21
C ALA A 196 17.95 -3.54 -2.32
N GLU A 197 17.14 -4.53 -2.70
CA GLU A 197 17.58 -5.91 -2.94
C GLU A 197 18.66 -6.00 -4.04
N ASN A 198 18.44 -5.32 -5.17
CA ASN A 198 19.37 -5.28 -6.28
C ASN A 198 20.66 -4.55 -5.91
N ALA A 199 20.56 -3.42 -5.19
CA ALA A 199 21.71 -2.68 -4.67
C ALA A 199 22.56 -3.55 -3.73
N LYS A 200 21.94 -4.24 -2.79
CA LYS A 200 22.60 -5.18 -1.88
C LYS A 200 23.31 -6.29 -2.63
N SER A 201 22.66 -6.88 -3.65
CA SER A 201 23.27 -7.92 -4.51
C SER A 201 24.51 -7.43 -5.25
N LEU A 202 24.55 -6.17 -5.72
CA LEU A 202 25.74 -5.56 -6.35
C LEU A 202 26.88 -5.38 -5.34
N ILE A 203 26.56 -4.85 -4.16
CA ILE A 203 27.54 -4.58 -3.11
C ILE A 203 28.18 -5.88 -2.63
N GLU A 204 27.38 -6.91 -2.31
CA GLU A 204 27.84 -8.22 -1.86
C GLU A 204 28.68 -8.95 -2.93
N ALA A 205 28.38 -8.74 -4.20
CA ALA A 205 29.17 -9.26 -5.32
C ALA A 205 30.44 -8.46 -5.62
N GLY A 206 30.67 -7.31 -4.95
CA GLY A 206 31.79 -6.41 -5.24
C GLY A 206 31.68 -5.72 -6.60
N ILE A 207 30.48 -5.64 -7.19
CA ILE A 207 30.23 -5.05 -8.50
C ILE A 207 30.00 -3.55 -8.33
N SER A 208 30.83 -2.73 -9.04
CA SER A 208 30.69 -1.28 -9.01
C SER A 208 29.68 -0.79 -10.06
N ILE A 209 28.94 0.27 -9.73
CA ILE A 209 28.10 1.00 -10.69
C ILE A 209 28.83 2.20 -11.31
N SER A 210 30.16 2.29 -11.12
CA SER A 210 30.99 3.41 -11.59
C SER A 210 30.71 3.75 -13.05
N GLY A 211 30.48 5.03 -13.33
CA GLY A 211 30.14 5.55 -14.64
C GLY A 211 28.63 5.58 -14.97
N LEU A 212 27.76 5.05 -14.08
CA LEU A 212 26.30 5.06 -14.25
C LEU A 212 25.58 5.78 -13.10
N GLU A 213 26.32 6.29 -12.11
CA GLU A 213 25.74 6.95 -10.92
C GLU A 213 24.89 8.15 -11.30
N GLY A 214 25.38 9.01 -12.19
CA GLY A 214 24.71 10.26 -12.57
C GLY A 214 23.38 10.04 -13.28
N GLU A 215 23.28 9.01 -14.13
CA GLU A 215 22.05 8.63 -14.82
C GLU A 215 21.04 8.03 -13.85
N LEU A 216 21.48 7.16 -12.94
CA LEU A 216 20.62 6.59 -11.90
C LEU A 216 20.12 7.66 -10.93
N GLU A 217 20.98 8.59 -10.50
CA GLU A 217 20.58 9.74 -9.68
C GLU A 217 19.57 10.63 -10.41
N SER A 218 19.75 10.86 -11.70
CA SER A 218 18.83 11.66 -12.51
C SER A 218 17.44 10.98 -12.62
N MET A 219 17.40 9.65 -12.81
CA MET A 219 16.18 8.87 -12.80
C MET A 219 15.51 8.89 -11.43
N ALA A 220 16.27 8.67 -10.36
CA ALA A 220 15.75 8.68 -8.99
C ALA A 220 15.17 10.03 -8.60
N LYS A 221 15.87 11.13 -8.95
CA LYS A 221 15.38 12.49 -8.71
C LYS A 221 14.07 12.77 -9.41
N LEU A 222 13.93 12.35 -10.67
CA LEU A 222 12.68 12.50 -11.43
C LEU A 222 11.57 11.62 -10.82
N ALA A 223 11.86 10.36 -10.49
CA ALA A 223 10.89 9.47 -9.86
C ALA A 223 10.37 10.04 -8.53
N LYS A 224 11.25 10.55 -7.68
CA LYS A 224 10.89 11.22 -6.43
C LYS A 224 10.04 12.47 -6.66
N GLU A 225 10.41 13.30 -7.64
CA GLU A 225 9.65 14.52 -7.99
C GLU A 225 8.22 14.17 -8.40
N ILE A 226 8.05 13.18 -9.31
CA ILE A 226 6.75 12.75 -9.79
C ILE A 226 5.94 12.17 -8.64
N PHE A 227 6.52 11.27 -7.84
CA PHE A 227 5.89 10.63 -6.69
C PHE A 227 5.40 11.65 -5.66
N HIS A 228 6.25 12.60 -5.27
CA HIS A 228 5.89 13.63 -4.29
C HIS A 228 4.76 14.53 -4.80
N ASN A 229 4.83 14.96 -6.06
CA ASN A 229 3.81 15.81 -6.65
C ASN A 229 2.47 15.09 -6.82
N SER A 230 2.48 13.78 -7.16
CA SER A 230 1.25 13.00 -7.31
C SER A 230 0.51 12.87 -5.97
N ILE A 231 1.22 12.55 -4.88
CA ILE A 231 0.62 12.46 -3.54
C ILE A 231 0.07 13.82 -3.10
N ARG A 232 0.82 14.89 -3.37
CA ARG A 232 0.37 16.25 -3.04
C ARG A 232 -0.91 16.60 -3.80
N CYS A 233 -0.96 16.37 -5.11
CA CYS A 233 -2.15 16.64 -5.91
C CYS A 233 -3.37 15.86 -5.40
N PHE A 234 -3.19 14.56 -5.09
CA PHE A 234 -4.25 13.73 -4.55
C PHE A 234 -4.76 14.24 -3.20
N THR A 235 -3.83 14.57 -2.28
CA THR A 235 -4.19 15.02 -0.92
C THR A 235 -5.01 16.33 -0.93
N VAL A 236 -4.69 17.27 -1.83
CA VAL A 236 -5.40 18.55 -1.92
C VAL A 236 -6.45 18.58 -3.03
N ARG A 237 -6.62 17.48 -3.77
CA ARG A 237 -7.56 17.32 -4.90
C ARG A 237 -7.32 18.36 -6.01
N ASP A 238 -6.05 18.61 -6.34
CA ASP A 238 -5.64 19.61 -7.34
C ASP A 238 -5.70 19.00 -8.76
N ARG A 239 -6.90 19.03 -9.34
CA ARG A 239 -7.18 18.47 -10.66
C ARG A 239 -6.39 19.17 -11.77
N GLU A 240 -6.35 20.52 -11.74
CA GLU A 240 -5.68 21.28 -12.78
C GLU A 240 -4.19 21.00 -12.83
N LYS A 241 -3.56 20.92 -11.64
CA LYS A 241 -2.15 20.58 -11.55
C LYS A 241 -1.89 19.12 -11.94
N ALA A 242 -2.76 18.19 -11.59
CA ALA A 242 -2.63 16.78 -12.00
C ALA A 242 -2.63 16.66 -13.52
N LEU A 243 -3.57 17.31 -14.23
CA LEU A 243 -3.62 17.36 -15.70
C LEU A 243 -2.31 17.92 -16.29
N ALA A 244 -1.84 19.07 -15.78
CA ALA A 244 -0.60 19.68 -16.27
C ALA A 244 0.62 18.77 -16.09
N LEU A 245 0.71 18.04 -14.98
CA LEU A 245 1.82 17.14 -14.70
C LEU A 245 1.79 15.86 -15.57
N LEU A 246 0.61 15.36 -15.92
CA LEU A 246 0.46 14.23 -16.86
C LEU A 246 0.94 14.58 -18.26
N ASP A 247 0.84 15.82 -18.67
CA ASP A 247 1.42 16.29 -19.95
C ASP A 247 2.93 16.53 -19.85
N GLU A 248 3.42 17.01 -18.69
CA GLU A 248 4.81 17.42 -18.48
C GLU A 248 5.77 16.24 -18.27
N TYR A 249 5.36 15.23 -17.50
CA TYR A 249 6.27 14.17 -17.05
C TYR A 249 6.63 13.12 -18.10
N PRO A 250 5.73 12.62 -18.96
CA PRO A 250 6.08 11.56 -19.91
C PRO A 250 7.28 11.92 -20.82
N PRO A 251 7.36 13.12 -21.45
CA PRO A 251 8.51 13.46 -22.29
C PRO A 251 9.81 13.63 -21.48
N LYS A 252 9.75 14.08 -20.21
CA LYS A 252 10.92 14.13 -19.33
C LYS A 252 11.43 12.74 -19.03
N LEU A 253 10.53 11.82 -18.72
CA LEU A 253 10.85 10.45 -18.36
C LEU A 253 11.50 9.72 -19.53
N VAL A 254 10.94 9.82 -20.74
CA VAL A 254 11.54 9.25 -21.96
C VAL A 254 12.96 9.77 -22.17
N LYS A 255 13.18 11.06 -21.99
CA LYS A 255 14.51 11.67 -22.17
C LYS A 255 15.54 11.17 -21.16
N VAL A 256 15.17 11.01 -19.90
CA VAL A 256 16.09 10.52 -18.86
C VAL A 256 16.39 9.04 -19.08
N GLU A 257 15.38 8.24 -19.43
CA GLU A 257 15.54 6.82 -19.74
C GLU A 257 16.43 6.59 -20.97
N GLN A 258 16.26 7.39 -22.03
CA GLN A 258 17.13 7.30 -23.22
C GLN A 258 18.59 7.56 -22.88
N ARG A 259 18.89 8.60 -22.08
CA ARG A 259 20.27 8.89 -21.63
C ARG A 259 20.88 7.73 -20.84
N PHE A 260 20.10 7.14 -19.94
CA PHE A 260 20.54 5.96 -19.20
C PHE A 260 20.84 4.78 -20.14
N LEU A 261 19.97 4.53 -21.15
CA LEU A 261 20.18 3.45 -22.13
C LEU A 261 21.41 3.70 -23.02
N GLU A 262 21.62 4.92 -23.49
CA GLU A 262 22.82 5.29 -24.24
C GLU A 262 24.07 5.07 -23.39
N ARG A 263 24.07 5.54 -22.16
CA ARG A 263 25.20 5.45 -21.25
C ARG A 263 25.57 4.01 -20.89
N ILE A 264 24.59 3.15 -20.60
CA ILE A 264 24.85 1.74 -20.24
C ILE A 264 25.46 0.97 -21.43
N LEU A 265 25.13 1.35 -22.67
CA LEU A 265 25.70 0.73 -23.88
C LEU A 265 27.16 1.17 -24.15
N GLU A 266 27.58 2.32 -23.64
CA GLU A 266 28.97 2.80 -23.74
C GLU A 266 29.93 2.13 -22.73
N GLU A 267 29.36 1.57 -21.64
CA GLU A 267 30.13 0.94 -20.59
C GLU A 267 30.65 -0.45 -21.00
N PRO A 268 31.82 -0.89 -20.49
CA PRO A 268 32.33 -2.24 -20.71
C PRO A 268 31.29 -3.31 -20.38
N CYS A 269 31.14 -4.29 -21.27
CA CYS A 269 30.11 -5.33 -21.14
C CYS A 269 30.39 -6.27 -19.96
N ASP A 270 29.73 -6.02 -18.82
CA ASP A 270 29.55 -6.97 -17.75
C ASP A 270 28.05 -7.30 -17.68
N ALA A 271 27.68 -8.46 -18.19
CA ALA A 271 26.28 -8.86 -18.31
C ALA A 271 25.54 -8.86 -16.97
N ARG A 272 26.19 -9.25 -15.87
CA ARG A 272 25.58 -9.25 -14.54
C ARG A 272 25.32 -7.82 -14.04
N ARG A 273 26.33 -6.96 -14.17
CA ARG A 273 26.22 -5.54 -13.84
C ARG A 273 25.09 -4.87 -14.62
N HIS A 274 25.10 -5.01 -15.96
CA HIS A 274 24.11 -4.39 -16.84
C HIS A 274 22.70 -4.86 -16.50
N MET A 275 22.51 -6.17 -16.24
CA MET A 275 21.20 -6.72 -15.89
C MET A 275 20.68 -6.11 -14.57
N VAL A 276 21.50 -6.09 -13.52
CA VAL A 276 21.04 -5.62 -12.20
C VAL A 276 20.81 -4.10 -12.20
N VAL A 277 21.70 -3.32 -12.82
CA VAL A 277 21.52 -1.86 -12.95
C VAL A 277 20.27 -1.54 -13.78
N ARG A 278 19.99 -2.34 -14.84
CA ARG A 278 18.73 -2.21 -15.60
C ARG A 278 17.51 -2.50 -14.76
N LEU A 279 17.54 -3.50 -13.86
CA LEU A 279 16.42 -3.78 -12.94
C LEU A 279 16.17 -2.63 -11.95
N ILE A 280 17.23 -1.96 -11.50
CA ILE A 280 17.13 -0.75 -10.67
C ILE A 280 16.45 0.39 -11.46
N ALA A 281 16.94 0.66 -12.68
CA ALA A 281 16.36 1.68 -13.55
C ALA A 281 14.88 1.38 -13.90
N ASP A 282 14.54 0.12 -14.17
CA ASP A 282 13.16 -0.33 -14.42
C ASP A 282 12.28 -0.10 -13.19
N SER A 283 12.79 -0.37 -11.98
CA SER A 283 12.05 -0.09 -10.74
C SER A 283 11.79 1.40 -10.54
N LEU A 284 12.76 2.28 -10.82
CA LEU A 284 12.56 3.73 -10.80
C LEU A 284 11.52 4.18 -11.84
N ARG A 285 11.54 3.58 -13.04
CA ARG A 285 10.53 3.83 -14.07
C ARG A 285 9.13 3.42 -13.60
N ARG A 286 8.99 2.26 -12.97
CA ARG A 286 7.71 1.77 -12.44
C ARG A 286 7.15 2.67 -11.35
N ILE A 287 7.99 3.22 -10.47
CA ILE A 287 7.56 4.22 -9.48
C ILE A 287 6.96 5.46 -10.18
N CYS A 288 7.56 5.92 -11.29
CA CYS A 288 6.98 6.99 -12.08
C CYS A 288 5.62 6.62 -12.66
N ASP A 289 5.47 5.41 -13.23
CA ASP A 289 4.22 4.96 -13.82
C ASP A 289 3.10 4.92 -12.77
N TYR A 290 3.33 4.32 -11.60
CA TYR A 290 2.35 4.30 -10.49
C TYR A 290 2.04 5.69 -9.93
N SER A 291 3.02 6.60 -9.98
CA SER A 291 2.78 7.99 -9.58
C SER A 291 1.87 8.72 -10.59
N MET A 292 1.94 8.38 -11.87
CA MET A 292 1.02 8.89 -12.88
C MET A 292 -0.39 8.31 -12.69
N ASP A 293 -0.53 7.03 -12.31
CA ASP A 293 -1.84 6.45 -11.94
C ASP A 293 -2.48 7.23 -10.77
N ILE A 294 -1.69 7.73 -9.80
CA ILE A 294 -2.17 8.57 -8.70
C ILE A 294 -2.67 9.93 -9.23
N LEU A 295 -2.00 10.52 -10.22
CA LEU A 295 -2.45 11.77 -10.85
C LEU A 295 -3.77 11.57 -11.61
N GLU A 296 -3.92 10.45 -12.34
CA GLU A 296 -5.16 10.08 -13.02
C GLU A 296 -6.31 9.92 -12.01
N ALA A 297 -6.09 9.15 -10.93
CA ALA A 297 -7.06 9.02 -9.84
C ALA A 297 -7.42 10.36 -9.18
N THR A 298 -6.49 11.33 -9.15
CA THR A 298 -6.75 12.69 -8.66
C THR A 298 -7.75 13.43 -9.55
N ILE A 299 -7.64 13.25 -10.87
CA ILE A 299 -8.54 13.89 -11.84
C ILE A 299 -9.96 13.36 -11.66
N ASP A 300 -10.09 12.04 -11.52
CA ASP A 300 -11.38 11.37 -11.35
C ASP A 300 -12.04 11.70 -10.01
N LEU A 301 -11.24 11.73 -8.92
CA LEU A 301 -11.69 12.10 -7.59
C LEU A 301 -12.21 13.55 -7.50
N ALA A 302 -11.71 14.46 -8.33
CA ALA A 302 -12.04 15.87 -8.32
C ALA A 302 -13.06 16.27 -9.42
N LEU A 303 -13.76 15.30 -10.00
CA LEU A 303 -14.95 15.57 -10.82
C LEU A 303 -16.10 15.98 -9.89
N GLU A 304 -16.60 17.20 -10.06
CA GLU A 304 -17.80 17.72 -9.40
C GLU A 304 -19.07 17.36 -10.16
#